data_c95faa0faa72e061b81c4029359eea9e
#
_entry.id   c95faa0faa72e061b81c4029359eea9e
#
_cell.length_a   1.000
_cell.length_b   1.000
_cell.length_c   1.000
_cell.angle_alpha   90.00
_cell.angle_beta   90.00
_cell.angle_gamma   90.00
#
_symmetry.space_group_name_H-M   'P 1'
#
loop_
_entity.id
_entity.type
_entity.pdbx_description
1 polymer ?
#
loop_
_entity_poly.entity_id
_entity_poly.type
_entity_poly.pdbx_seq_one_letter_code
_entity_poly.pdbx_strand_id
1 'polypeptide(L)'
;MVIPAPSPPITPIYAPVNDPPAPVLPVLPNPGPTNNNVPAGGHPLWGLTYSPYNTDGSCPDVNTVAAQLQKVALATGHIRLYSSDCSQLSNVLQAITRDNIALDVYAGIWLAAGPSRMQADLDQFVAAAKTFGTGLIKGLSVGNEDITNGMSEATLIGYINQVRARLQAEGLGGIPIYTTEQDAKFSRAMAAASDVVQVNIYAMFDSYFANLDASVQSVIQRANHIKNNIAGGKLVRFGESGWASAGNTGPSPLTLANEIAYAQKFKCAAAAAGFEYFYFEAKDAQWKAGAVLSEQNFGIFNAGFTPKFDFGLLNSC
;
A
#
# COMPACT_ATOMS: atom_id res chain seq x y z
N MET A 1 -29.62 8.87 21.15
CA MET A 1 -28.15 8.82 21.35
C MET A 1 -27.53 9.18 20.01
N VAL A 2 -27.02 10.39 19.83
CA VAL A 2 -26.46 10.87 18.56
C VAL A 2 -25.06 10.32 18.49
N ILE A 3 -24.77 9.47 17.49
CA ILE A 3 -23.42 8.99 17.21
C ILE A 3 -22.65 10.21 16.69
N PRO A 4 -21.51 10.60 17.28
CA PRO A 4 -20.71 11.66 16.73
C PRO A 4 -20.22 11.27 15.34
N ALA A 5 -20.28 12.21 14.39
CA ALA A 5 -19.77 12.03 13.04
C ALA A 5 -18.27 11.63 13.09
N PRO A 6 -17.80 10.77 12.19
CA PRO A 6 -16.37 10.44 12.10
C PRO A 6 -15.59 11.74 11.92
N SER A 7 -14.47 11.85 12.64
CA SER A 7 -13.55 12.97 12.53
C SER A 7 -13.14 13.14 11.06
N PRO A 8 -13.05 14.38 10.55
CA PRO A 8 -12.62 14.59 9.17
C PRO A 8 -11.24 13.98 8.96
N PRO A 9 -10.96 13.44 7.77
CA PRO A 9 -9.66 12.88 7.45
C PRO A 9 -8.59 13.95 7.67
N ILE A 10 -7.56 13.60 8.40
CA ILE A 10 -6.42 14.50 8.65
C ILE A 10 -5.72 14.69 7.33
N THR A 11 -5.90 15.85 6.73
CA THR A 11 -5.11 16.26 5.56
C THR A 11 -3.67 16.44 6.04
N PRO A 12 -2.70 15.67 5.55
CA PRO A 12 -1.31 15.93 5.85
C PRO A 12 -0.99 17.37 5.43
N ILE A 13 -0.39 18.16 6.33
CA ILE A 13 0.08 19.50 6.00
C ILE A 13 1.36 19.33 5.19
N TYR A 14 1.21 19.25 3.87
CA TYR A 14 2.36 19.23 2.96
C TYR A 14 2.85 20.66 2.75
N ALA A 15 4.11 20.90 3.08
CA ALA A 15 4.80 22.11 2.62
C ALA A 15 4.92 22.07 1.08
N PRO A 16 4.86 23.21 0.39
CA PRO A 16 5.08 23.25 -1.05
C PRO A 16 6.50 22.76 -1.36
N VAL A 17 6.58 21.67 -2.12
CA VAL A 17 7.86 21.07 -2.50
C VAL A 17 8.41 21.88 -3.68
N ASN A 18 9.45 22.68 -3.40
CA ASN A 18 10.36 23.22 -4.41
C ASN A 18 11.62 22.36 -4.42
N ASP A 19 11.49 21.09 -4.81
CA ASP A 19 12.65 20.22 -4.99
C ASP A 19 13.29 20.50 -6.38
N PRO A 20 14.60 20.71 -6.43
CA PRO A 20 15.30 20.77 -7.72
C PRO A 20 15.25 19.40 -8.41
N PRO A 21 15.22 19.35 -9.76
CA PRO A 21 15.22 18.08 -10.47
C PRO A 21 16.45 17.26 -10.10
N ALA A 22 16.21 15.98 -9.79
CA ALA A 22 17.26 15.05 -9.43
C ALA A 22 18.29 14.92 -10.56
N PRO A 23 19.60 14.78 -10.27
CA PRO A 23 20.62 14.63 -11.28
C PRO A 23 20.37 13.36 -12.12
N VAL A 24 20.41 13.52 -13.44
CA VAL A 24 20.28 12.41 -14.41
C VAL A 24 21.53 11.53 -14.29
N LEU A 25 21.38 10.37 -13.68
CA LEU A 25 22.44 9.35 -13.64
C LEU A 25 22.40 8.50 -14.93
N PRO A 26 23.55 7.99 -15.41
CA PRO A 26 23.58 7.16 -16.62
C PRO A 26 22.78 5.86 -16.39
N VAL A 27 21.96 5.49 -17.38
CA VAL A 27 21.18 4.24 -17.40
C VAL A 27 22.17 3.07 -17.45
N LEU A 28 22.28 2.34 -16.35
CA LEU A 28 22.98 1.05 -16.33
C LEU A 28 22.07 -0.05 -16.89
N PRO A 29 22.59 -1.01 -17.68
CA PRO A 29 21.80 -2.14 -18.14
C PRO A 29 21.33 -2.95 -16.94
N ASN A 30 20.03 -3.22 -16.90
CA ASN A 30 19.34 -3.92 -15.80
C ASN A 30 19.76 -5.40 -15.76
N PRO A 31 20.63 -5.84 -14.84
CA PRO A 31 20.71 -7.26 -14.50
C PRO A 31 19.45 -7.59 -13.70
N GLY A 32 18.61 -8.47 -14.21
CA GLY A 32 17.46 -8.96 -13.47
C GLY A 32 17.88 -9.37 -12.06
N PRO A 33 17.08 -9.13 -11.02
CA PRO A 33 17.47 -9.37 -9.64
C PRO A 33 17.86 -10.83 -9.44
N THR A 34 19.12 -11.08 -9.08
CA THR A 34 19.53 -12.37 -8.54
C THR A 34 19.12 -12.40 -7.09
N ASN A 35 18.19 -13.26 -6.77
CA ASN A 35 17.48 -13.39 -5.49
C ASN A 35 18.40 -13.91 -4.35
N ASN A 36 19.33 -13.11 -3.85
CA ASN A 36 20.25 -13.52 -2.79
C ASN A 36 19.70 -13.32 -1.36
N ASN A 37 18.52 -12.70 -1.18
CA ASN A 37 17.96 -12.37 0.13
C ASN A 37 16.58 -12.99 0.42
N VAL A 38 16.11 -13.94 -0.39
CA VAL A 38 14.86 -14.64 -0.09
C VAL A 38 15.10 -15.64 1.05
N PRO A 39 14.33 -15.60 2.14
CA PRO A 39 14.39 -16.62 3.19
C PRO A 39 14.20 -18.03 2.63
N ALA A 40 14.85 -19.03 3.20
CA ALA A 40 14.85 -20.43 2.73
C ALA A 40 13.46 -21.11 2.68
N GLY A 41 12.38 -20.44 3.04
CA GLY A 41 10.97 -20.88 2.96
C GLY A 41 10.07 -19.94 2.14
N GLY A 42 10.64 -18.99 1.41
CA GLY A 42 9.89 -17.89 0.81
C GLY A 42 9.66 -16.74 1.81
N HIS A 43 8.96 -15.69 1.35
CA HIS A 43 8.64 -14.58 2.25
C HIS A 43 7.46 -14.89 3.17
N PRO A 44 7.52 -14.46 4.45
CA PRO A 44 6.42 -14.63 5.41
C PRO A 44 5.10 -14.02 4.96
N LEU A 45 5.14 -12.85 4.28
CA LEU A 45 3.98 -12.15 3.74
C LEU A 45 4.10 -12.01 2.22
N TRP A 46 2.96 -11.97 1.52
CA TRP A 46 2.96 -11.71 0.09
C TRP A 46 3.40 -10.28 -0.22
N GLY A 47 2.81 -9.29 0.43
CA GLY A 47 3.11 -7.88 0.25
C GLY A 47 2.92 -7.06 1.52
N LEU A 48 3.57 -5.90 1.59
CA LEU A 48 3.45 -4.91 2.64
C LEU A 48 3.14 -3.54 2.05
N THR A 49 2.27 -2.78 2.70
CA THR A 49 2.20 -1.34 2.44
C THR A 49 3.40 -0.65 3.08
N TYR A 50 3.96 0.33 2.38
CA TYR A 50 5.15 1.05 2.82
C TYR A 50 5.02 2.53 2.52
N SER A 51 5.05 3.35 3.57
CA SER A 51 5.03 4.81 3.51
C SER A 51 6.37 5.35 4.03
N PRO A 52 7.30 5.72 3.15
CA PRO A 52 8.65 6.16 3.54
C PRO A 52 8.67 7.61 4.02
N TYR A 53 8.00 7.90 5.12
CA TYR A 53 8.14 9.18 5.85
C TYR A 53 8.96 8.97 7.12
N ASN A 54 9.73 9.96 7.53
CA ASN A 54 10.35 9.99 8.85
C ASN A 54 9.28 10.13 9.95
N THR A 55 9.65 9.89 11.20
CA THR A 55 8.70 9.97 12.33
C THR A 55 8.07 11.36 12.50
N ASP A 56 8.76 12.41 12.07
CA ASP A 56 8.29 13.79 12.06
C ASP A 56 7.51 14.18 10.78
N GLY A 57 7.31 13.23 9.86
CA GLY A 57 6.63 13.45 8.58
C GLY A 57 7.53 14.00 7.47
N SER A 58 8.81 14.24 7.74
CA SER A 58 9.77 14.68 6.70
C SER A 58 10.12 13.56 5.73
N CYS A 59 10.69 13.94 4.59
CA CYS A 59 11.11 13.01 3.55
C CYS A 59 12.45 12.34 3.91
N PRO A 60 12.56 11.01 3.95
CA PRO A 60 13.83 10.33 4.13
C PRO A 60 14.68 10.39 2.86
N ASP A 61 15.99 10.36 3.03
CA ASP A 61 16.92 10.21 1.92
C ASP A 61 16.95 8.76 1.39
N VAL A 62 17.58 8.57 0.22
CA VAL A 62 17.69 7.24 -0.43
C VAL A 62 18.44 6.21 0.42
N ASN A 63 19.39 6.61 1.25
CA ASN A 63 20.15 5.68 2.10
C ASN A 63 19.29 5.18 3.25
N THR A 64 18.50 6.08 3.85
CA THR A 64 17.49 5.72 4.85
C THR A 64 16.45 4.76 4.27
N VAL A 65 15.91 5.07 3.06
CA VAL A 65 15.00 4.19 2.34
C VAL A 65 15.63 2.83 2.09
N ALA A 66 16.88 2.78 1.60
CA ALA A 66 17.58 1.52 1.35
C ALA A 66 17.73 0.65 2.61
N ALA A 67 18.16 1.26 3.71
CA ALA A 67 18.28 0.54 4.99
C ALA A 67 16.92 -0.01 5.50
N GLN A 68 15.82 0.71 5.24
CA GLN A 68 14.48 0.23 5.54
C GLN A 68 14.07 -0.92 4.62
N LEU A 69 14.26 -0.79 3.31
CA LEU A 69 13.89 -1.81 2.33
C LEU A 69 14.65 -3.13 2.50
N GLN A 70 15.92 -3.09 2.92
CA GLN A 70 16.67 -4.29 3.27
C GLN A 70 15.99 -5.08 4.40
N LYS A 71 15.37 -4.40 5.37
CA LYS A 71 14.60 -5.05 6.45
C LYS A 71 13.23 -5.51 5.96
N VAL A 72 12.54 -4.71 5.16
CA VAL A 72 11.25 -5.06 4.55
C VAL A 72 11.38 -6.33 3.70
N ALA A 73 12.46 -6.47 2.95
CA ALA A 73 12.74 -7.65 2.13
C ALA A 73 12.89 -8.96 2.94
N LEU A 74 13.08 -8.90 4.25
CA LEU A 74 13.03 -10.09 5.11
C LEU A 74 11.58 -10.59 5.33
N ALA A 75 10.61 -9.71 5.18
CA ALA A 75 9.21 -10.02 5.44
C ALA A 75 8.39 -10.25 4.15
N THR A 76 8.77 -9.63 3.03
CA THR A 76 7.97 -9.67 1.80
C THR A 76 8.81 -9.49 0.54
N GLY A 77 8.27 -9.95 -0.62
CA GLY A 77 8.82 -9.66 -1.96
C GLY A 77 8.11 -8.50 -2.68
N HIS A 78 7.06 -7.91 -2.09
CA HIS A 78 6.27 -6.87 -2.75
C HIS A 78 5.94 -5.73 -1.80
N ILE A 79 6.09 -4.49 -2.28
CA ILE A 79 5.70 -3.30 -1.53
C ILE A 79 4.68 -2.47 -2.29
N ARG A 80 3.75 -1.85 -1.56
CA ARG A 80 2.79 -0.90 -2.08
C ARG A 80 3.07 0.49 -1.51
N LEU A 81 3.27 1.47 -2.41
CA LEU A 81 3.36 2.89 -2.10
C LEU A 81 2.01 3.58 -2.33
N TYR A 82 1.79 4.72 -1.70
CA TYR A 82 0.55 5.49 -1.82
C TYR A 82 0.67 6.72 -2.71
N SER A 83 1.88 7.22 -2.87
CA SER A 83 2.17 8.50 -3.51
C SER A 83 3.57 8.47 -4.11
N SER A 84 3.87 9.46 -4.93
CA SER A 84 5.20 9.71 -5.48
C SER A 84 5.88 10.97 -4.90
N ASP A 85 5.23 11.66 -3.95
CA ASP A 85 5.85 12.79 -3.24
C ASP A 85 7.11 12.36 -2.47
N CYS A 86 7.87 13.30 -1.94
CA CYS A 86 9.15 13.01 -1.30
C CYS A 86 10.09 12.17 -2.16
N SER A 87 9.93 12.20 -3.48
CA SER A 87 10.65 11.32 -4.41
C SER A 87 10.56 9.83 -4.03
N GLN A 88 9.46 9.40 -3.39
CA GLN A 88 9.31 8.06 -2.80
C GLN A 88 9.61 6.97 -3.82
N LEU A 89 8.96 7.02 -5.00
CA LEU A 89 9.17 5.99 -6.03
C LEU A 89 10.60 6.00 -6.54
N SER A 90 11.19 7.17 -6.81
CA SER A 90 12.57 7.29 -7.27
C SER A 90 13.56 6.74 -6.25
N ASN A 91 13.42 7.12 -4.97
CA ASN A 91 14.30 6.65 -3.90
C ASN A 91 14.18 5.12 -3.71
N VAL A 92 12.96 4.58 -3.77
CA VAL A 92 12.70 3.14 -3.67
C VAL A 92 13.35 2.38 -4.84
N LEU A 93 13.10 2.80 -6.10
CA LEU A 93 13.66 2.14 -7.27
C LEU A 93 15.19 2.25 -7.30
N GLN A 94 15.73 3.42 -6.94
CA GLN A 94 17.18 3.61 -6.82
C GLN A 94 17.79 2.69 -5.76
N ALA A 95 17.20 2.60 -4.57
CA ALA A 95 17.67 1.74 -3.50
C ALA A 95 17.62 0.25 -3.90
N ILE A 96 16.50 -0.20 -4.47
CA ILE A 96 16.33 -1.59 -4.95
C ILE A 96 17.40 -1.92 -6.00
N THR A 97 17.60 -1.05 -6.99
CA THR A 97 18.55 -1.28 -8.10
C THR A 97 19.99 -1.24 -7.60
N ARG A 98 20.34 -0.22 -6.81
CA ARG A 98 21.71 -0.03 -6.30
C ARG A 98 22.16 -1.14 -5.40
N ASP A 99 21.28 -1.56 -4.47
CA ASP A 99 21.64 -2.51 -3.40
C ASP A 99 21.15 -3.93 -3.69
N ASN A 100 20.62 -4.17 -4.91
CA ASN A 100 20.11 -5.46 -5.37
C ASN A 100 19.10 -6.10 -4.37
N ILE A 101 18.12 -5.29 -3.93
CA ILE A 101 17.11 -5.72 -2.98
C ILE A 101 15.98 -6.45 -3.75
N ALA A 102 15.59 -7.64 -3.31
CA ALA A 102 14.58 -8.46 -3.97
C ALA A 102 13.14 -7.98 -3.66
N LEU A 103 12.70 -6.87 -4.24
CA LEU A 103 11.39 -6.28 -4.06
C LEU A 103 10.78 -5.83 -5.38
N ASP A 104 9.52 -6.15 -5.58
CA ASP A 104 8.66 -5.53 -6.60
C ASP A 104 7.85 -4.37 -6.01
N VAL A 105 7.53 -3.36 -6.82
CA VAL A 105 6.90 -2.12 -6.39
C VAL A 105 5.53 -1.95 -7.04
N TYR A 106 4.51 -1.71 -6.23
CA TYR A 106 3.19 -1.27 -6.62
C TYR A 106 3.06 0.21 -6.22
N ALA A 107 3.09 1.09 -7.22
CA ALA A 107 3.12 2.53 -6.99
C ALA A 107 1.72 3.11 -6.75
N GLY A 108 1.67 4.35 -6.25
CA GLY A 108 0.44 5.08 -6.03
C GLY A 108 0.52 6.53 -6.51
N ILE A 109 -0.65 7.08 -6.84
CA ILE A 109 -0.89 8.50 -7.07
C ILE A 109 -1.94 8.96 -6.07
N TRP A 110 -1.60 9.98 -5.28
CA TRP A 110 -2.48 10.51 -4.23
C TRP A 110 -3.43 11.57 -4.77
N LEU A 111 -4.73 11.43 -4.55
CA LEU A 111 -5.75 12.33 -5.11
C LEU A 111 -6.36 13.30 -4.09
N ALA A 112 -6.30 13.00 -2.79
CA ALA A 112 -7.05 13.74 -1.76
C ALA A 112 -6.73 15.25 -1.69
N ALA A 113 -5.54 15.68 -2.17
CA ALA A 113 -5.16 17.10 -2.22
C ALA A 113 -5.53 17.77 -3.57
N GLY A 114 -6.32 17.11 -4.41
CA GLY A 114 -6.87 17.66 -5.64
C GLY A 114 -5.99 17.52 -6.90
N PRO A 115 -6.42 18.14 -8.03
CA PRO A 115 -5.82 17.88 -9.34
C PRO A 115 -4.34 18.23 -9.48
N SER A 116 -3.87 19.30 -8.83
CA SER A 116 -2.46 19.72 -8.85
C SER A 116 -1.56 18.68 -8.17
N ARG A 117 -2.03 18.07 -7.09
CA ARG A 117 -1.30 16.99 -6.41
C ARG A 117 -1.25 15.74 -7.29
N MET A 118 -2.36 15.35 -7.88
CA MET A 118 -2.42 14.22 -8.80
C MET A 118 -1.43 14.39 -9.96
N GLN A 119 -1.39 15.60 -10.56
CA GLN A 119 -0.47 15.89 -11.65
C GLN A 119 0.99 15.82 -11.23
N ALA A 120 1.34 16.36 -10.05
CA ALA A 120 2.69 16.32 -9.51
C ALA A 120 3.15 14.87 -9.25
N ASP A 121 2.29 14.05 -8.63
CA ASP A 121 2.59 12.62 -8.41
C ASP A 121 2.75 11.86 -9.74
N LEU A 122 1.90 12.13 -10.73
CA LEU A 122 1.98 11.50 -12.05
C LEU A 122 3.27 11.88 -12.78
N ASP A 123 3.68 13.15 -12.72
CA ASP A 123 4.93 13.60 -13.36
C ASP A 123 6.16 12.94 -12.69
N GLN A 124 6.18 12.83 -11.35
CA GLN A 124 7.23 12.12 -10.62
C GLN A 124 7.23 10.61 -10.95
N PHE A 125 6.05 9.99 -11.05
CA PHE A 125 5.94 8.59 -11.46
C PHE A 125 6.53 8.37 -12.86
N VAL A 126 6.15 9.19 -13.84
CA VAL A 126 6.66 9.10 -15.22
C VAL A 126 8.18 9.29 -15.25
N ALA A 127 8.70 10.28 -14.53
CA ALA A 127 10.14 10.53 -14.44
C ALA A 127 10.89 9.32 -13.84
N ALA A 128 10.39 8.76 -12.75
CA ALA A 128 10.99 7.58 -12.12
C ALA A 128 10.94 6.34 -13.05
N ALA A 129 9.78 6.08 -13.67
CA ALA A 129 9.61 4.95 -14.59
C ALA A 129 10.53 5.06 -15.82
N LYS A 130 10.76 6.27 -16.34
CA LYS A 130 11.72 6.50 -17.44
C LYS A 130 13.17 6.35 -17.00
N THR A 131 13.50 6.76 -15.79
CA THR A 131 14.87 6.69 -15.26
C THR A 131 15.28 5.26 -14.93
N PHE A 132 14.42 4.50 -14.25
CA PHE A 132 14.74 3.17 -13.72
C PHE A 132 14.15 2.02 -14.55
N GLY A 133 13.32 2.34 -15.56
CA GLY A 133 12.55 1.32 -16.28
C GLY A 133 11.34 0.82 -15.51
N THR A 134 10.52 0.00 -16.18
CA THR A 134 9.25 -0.51 -15.62
C THR A 134 9.34 -1.91 -15.03
N GLY A 135 10.50 -2.57 -15.11
CA GLY A 135 10.67 -3.98 -14.74
C GLY A 135 10.28 -4.31 -13.30
N LEU A 136 10.53 -3.36 -12.38
CA LEU A 136 10.20 -3.49 -10.96
C LEU A 136 8.79 -2.98 -10.62
N ILE A 137 8.14 -2.20 -11.51
CA ILE A 137 6.83 -1.59 -11.28
C ILE A 137 5.75 -2.56 -11.75
N LYS A 138 4.98 -3.12 -10.82
CA LYS A 138 3.96 -4.14 -11.10
C LYS A 138 2.54 -3.58 -11.21
N GLY A 139 2.35 -2.31 -10.92
CA GLY A 139 1.07 -1.63 -11.07
C GLY A 139 1.06 -0.23 -10.46
N LEU A 140 0.04 0.53 -10.82
CA LEU A 140 -0.17 1.90 -10.37
C LEU A 140 -1.60 2.08 -9.86
N SER A 141 -1.74 2.35 -8.55
CA SER A 141 -3.02 2.74 -7.95
C SER A 141 -3.24 4.24 -8.14
N VAL A 142 -4.35 4.61 -8.76
CA VAL A 142 -4.81 5.99 -8.90
C VAL A 142 -5.82 6.25 -7.79
N GLY A 143 -5.38 6.90 -6.73
CA GLY A 143 -6.17 7.15 -5.52
C GLY A 143 -6.15 6.01 -4.51
N ASN A 144 -6.64 6.33 -3.31
CA ASN A 144 -6.85 5.42 -2.19
C ASN A 144 -8.02 5.93 -1.32
N GLU A 145 -9.11 5.18 -1.29
CA GLU A 145 -10.33 5.48 -0.50
C GLU A 145 -10.96 6.85 -0.81
N ASP A 146 -10.83 7.30 -2.06
CA ASP A 146 -11.30 8.64 -2.45
C ASP A 146 -12.83 8.73 -2.46
N ILE A 147 -13.55 7.65 -2.82
CA ILE A 147 -15.02 7.60 -2.75
C ILE A 147 -15.47 7.64 -1.29
N THR A 148 -14.78 6.91 -0.42
CA THR A 148 -15.01 6.94 1.03
C THR A 148 -14.82 8.35 1.59
N ASN A 149 -13.84 9.11 1.05
CA ASN A 149 -13.54 10.48 1.42
C ASN A 149 -14.38 11.54 0.67
N GLY A 150 -15.41 11.13 -0.08
CA GLY A 150 -16.41 12.02 -0.67
C GLY A 150 -16.17 12.41 -2.12
N MET A 151 -15.17 11.84 -2.81
CA MET A 151 -15.00 12.03 -4.26
C MET A 151 -16.13 11.33 -5.01
N SER A 152 -16.59 11.92 -6.12
CA SER A 152 -17.55 11.23 -6.98
C SER A 152 -16.89 10.11 -7.78
N GLU A 153 -17.62 9.02 -8.03
CA GLU A 153 -17.15 7.91 -8.86
C GLU A 153 -16.76 8.39 -10.28
N ALA A 154 -17.53 9.28 -10.86
CA ALA A 154 -17.23 9.83 -12.18
C ALA A 154 -15.90 10.60 -12.19
N THR A 155 -15.59 11.34 -11.14
CA THR A 155 -14.32 12.08 -10.99
C THR A 155 -13.16 11.10 -10.88
N LEU A 156 -13.28 10.07 -10.05
CA LEU A 156 -12.22 9.05 -9.87
C LEU A 156 -11.95 8.30 -11.18
N ILE A 157 -13.00 7.86 -11.88
CA ILE A 157 -12.86 7.22 -13.20
C ILE A 157 -12.21 8.17 -14.21
N GLY A 158 -12.55 9.45 -14.16
CA GLY A 158 -11.91 10.49 -14.97
C GLY A 158 -10.39 10.55 -14.74
N TYR A 159 -9.93 10.50 -13.50
CA TYR A 159 -8.51 10.47 -13.16
C TYR A 159 -7.81 9.17 -13.62
N ILE A 160 -8.45 8.02 -13.44
CA ILE A 160 -7.92 6.74 -13.95
C ILE A 160 -7.68 6.83 -15.47
N ASN A 161 -8.65 7.35 -16.22
CA ASN A 161 -8.54 7.50 -17.66
C ASN A 161 -7.47 8.52 -18.07
N GLN A 162 -7.34 9.64 -17.35
CA GLN A 162 -6.31 10.65 -17.57
C GLN A 162 -4.90 10.07 -17.36
N VAL A 163 -4.70 9.33 -16.27
CA VAL A 163 -3.42 8.65 -15.99
C VAL A 163 -3.12 7.63 -17.08
N ARG A 164 -4.09 6.82 -17.48
CA ARG A 164 -3.94 5.82 -18.55
C ARG A 164 -3.51 6.48 -19.86
N ALA A 165 -4.18 7.56 -20.27
CA ALA A 165 -3.84 8.30 -21.49
C ALA A 165 -2.42 8.89 -21.42
N ARG A 166 -2.03 9.46 -20.27
CA ARG A 166 -0.67 9.97 -20.08
C ARG A 166 0.39 8.87 -20.19
N LEU A 167 0.19 7.72 -19.52
CA LEU A 167 1.17 6.62 -19.60
C LEU A 167 1.27 6.04 -21.00
N GLN A 168 0.18 5.95 -21.75
CA GLN A 168 0.21 5.55 -23.15
C GLN A 168 1.05 6.54 -24.01
N ALA A 169 0.83 7.84 -23.84
CA ALA A 169 1.57 8.87 -24.55
C ALA A 169 3.08 8.87 -24.24
N GLU A 170 3.45 8.42 -23.02
CA GLU A 170 4.84 8.33 -22.57
C GLU A 170 5.52 6.98 -22.90
N GLY A 171 4.81 6.06 -23.57
CA GLY A 171 5.31 4.71 -23.87
C GLY A 171 5.32 3.75 -22.66
N LEU A 172 4.57 4.08 -21.61
CA LEU A 172 4.47 3.32 -20.36
C LEU A 172 3.15 2.55 -20.23
N GLY A 173 2.40 2.40 -21.32
CA GLY A 173 1.04 1.81 -21.32
C GLY A 173 0.96 0.32 -20.94
N GLY A 174 2.08 -0.35 -20.74
CA GLY A 174 2.11 -1.76 -20.25
C GLY A 174 1.94 -1.91 -18.73
N ILE A 175 1.95 -0.80 -17.96
CA ILE A 175 1.78 -0.84 -16.51
C ILE A 175 0.30 -0.97 -16.18
N PRO A 176 -0.15 -1.99 -15.38
CA PRO A 176 -1.53 -2.08 -14.93
C PRO A 176 -1.95 -0.88 -14.10
N ILE A 177 -3.10 -0.28 -14.44
CA ILE A 177 -3.66 0.91 -13.77
C ILE A 177 -4.98 0.52 -13.10
N TYR A 178 -5.14 0.89 -11.86
CA TYR A 178 -6.33 0.60 -11.06
C TYR A 178 -6.52 1.67 -9.98
N THR A 179 -7.62 1.60 -9.26
CA THR A 179 -7.82 2.34 -8.01
C THR A 179 -7.93 1.40 -6.83
N THR A 180 -7.78 1.93 -5.63
CA THR A 180 -7.98 1.22 -4.38
C THR A 180 -9.09 1.87 -3.57
N GLU A 181 -10.07 1.09 -3.10
CA GLU A 181 -11.21 1.61 -2.34
C GLU A 181 -11.67 0.56 -1.31
N GLN A 182 -12.42 0.99 -0.31
CA GLN A 182 -13.11 0.06 0.59
C GLN A 182 -14.06 -0.85 -0.19
N ASP A 183 -14.12 -2.11 0.20
CA ASP A 183 -14.96 -3.10 -0.50
C ASP A 183 -16.43 -2.67 -0.59
N ALA A 184 -16.98 -2.07 0.47
CA ALA A 184 -18.37 -1.57 0.48
C ALA A 184 -18.64 -0.40 -0.48
N LYS A 185 -17.59 0.25 -0.99
CA LYS A 185 -17.68 1.39 -1.91
C LYS A 185 -17.23 1.05 -3.33
N PHE A 186 -16.59 -0.11 -3.52
CA PHE A 186 -16.08 -0.49 -4.83
C PHE A 186 -17.21 -0.90 -5.78
N SER A 187 -17.35 -0.21 -6.91
CA SER A 187 -18.43 -0.43 -7.87
C SER A 187 -17.97 -1.22 -9.09
N ARG A 188 -18.95 -1.72 -9.87
CA ARG A 188 -18.69 -2.33 -11.18
C ARG A 188 -18.11 -1.33 -12.20
N ALA A 189 -18.46 -0.06 -12.10
CA ALA A 189 -17.93 0.97 -13.01
C ALA A 189 -16.44 1.23 -12.71
N MET A 190 -16.05 1.29 -11.43
CA MET A 190 -14.63 1.35 -11.04
C MET A 190 -13.87 0.09 -11.45
N ALA A 191 -14.48 -1.10 -11.30
CA ALA A 191 -13.90 -2.35 -11.77
C ALA A 191 -13.69 -2.33 -13.30
N ALA A 192 -14.64 -1.80 -14.07
CA ALA A 192 -14.50 -1.67 -15.52
C ALA A 192 -13.35 -0.74 -15.93
N ALA A 193 -13.14 0.37 -15.21
CA ALA A 193 -12.08 1.34 -15.46
C ALA A 193 -10.67 0.85 -15.01
N SER A 194 -10.59 -0.13 -14.13
CA SER A 194 -9.36 -0.65 -13.54
C SER A 194 -8.90 -1.95 -14.21
N ASP A 195 -7.59 -2.18 -14.27
CA ASP A 195 -7.03 -3.45 -14.78
C ASP A 195 -7.02 -4.55 -13.71
N VAL A 196 -6.98 -4.16 -12.44
CA VAL A 196 -7.07 -5.00 -11.25
C VAL A 196 -8.11 -4.39 -10.30
N VAL A 197 -8.85 -5.19 -9.57
CA VAL A 197 -9.74 -4.72 -8.51
C VAL A 197 -9.00 -4.82 -7.18
N GLN A 198 -8.66 -3.68 -6.60
CA GLN A 198 -7.91 -3.62 -5.35
C GLN A 198 -8.75 -3.02 -4.24
N VAL A 199 -8.95 -3.75 -3.14
CA VAL A 199 -9.87 -3.37 -2.06
C VAL A 199 -9.17 -3.34 -0.71
N ASN A 200 -9.49 -2.33 0.11
CA ASN A 200 -9.11 -2.27 1.51
C ASN A 200 -10.22 -2.89 2.35
N ILE A 201 -9.89 -3.90 3.14
CA ILE A 201 -10.87 -4.61 3.98
C ILE A 201 -10.30 -4.83 5.37
N TYR A 202 -10.93 -4.23 6.37
CA TYR A 202 -10.55 -4.33 7.77
C TYR A 202 -11.70 -4.86 8.61
N ALA A 203 -11.47 -5.94 9.35
CA ALA A 203 -12.42 -6.44 10.33
C ALA A 203 -12.26 -5.75 11.69
N MET A 204 -11.11 -5.16 11.99
CA MET A 204 -10.89 -4.51 13.28
C MET A 204 -11.75 -3.26 13.50
N PHE A 205 -12.25 -2.64 12.42
CA PHE A 205 -13.17 -1.50 12.48
C PHE A 205 -14.65 -1.90 12.45
N ASP A 206 -14.95 -3.19 12.33
CA ASP A 206 -16.34 -3.67 12.36
C ASP A 206 -16.97 -3.39 13.73
N SER A 207 -18.28 -3.20 13.76
CA SER A 207 -19.04 -2.89 14.99
C SER A 207 -19.15 -4.07 15.99
N TYR A 208 -18.69 -5.24 15.57
CA TYR A 208 -18.75 -6.47 16.37
C TYR A 208 -17.46 -7.28 16.21
N PHE A 209 -16.92 -7.73 17.33
CA PHE A 209 -15.79 -8.64 17.40
C PHE A 209 -16.18 -9.90 18.14
N ALA A 210 -16.14 -11.06 17.49
CA ALA A 210 -16.30 -12.35 18.14
C ALA A 210 -14.95 -12.95 18.54
N ASN A 211 -14.07 -13.12 17.56
CA ASN A 211 -12.68 -13.59 17.68
C ASN A 211 -11.93 -13.34 16.36
N LEU A 212 -10.62 -13.57 16.36
CA LEU A 212 -9.78 -13.33 15.18
C LEU A 212 -10.12 -14.26 14.01
N ASP A 213 -10.56 -15.50 14.25
CA ASP A 213 -10.94 -16.40 13.16
C ASP A 213 -12.18 -15.90 12.43
N ALA A 214 -13.19 -15.44 13.16
CA ALA A 214 -14.38 -14.82 12.57
C ALA A 214 -14.02 -13.52 11.81
N SER A 215 -13.09 -12.72 12.33
CA SER A 215 -12.59 -11.52 11.67
C SER A 215 -11.91 -11.83 10.33
N VAL A 216 -11.03 -12.82 10.30
CA VAL A 216 -10.37 -13.26 9.07
C VAL A 216 -11.38 -13.84 8.08
N GLN A 217 -12.32 -14.68 8.54
CA GLN A 217 -13.39 -15.21 7.68
C GLN A 217 -14.22 -14.09 7.07
N SER A 218 -14.57 -13.05 7.82
CA SER A 218 -15.33 -11.90 7.35
C SER A 218 -14.60 -11.20 6.20
N VAL A 219 -13.30 -10.87 6.34
CA VAL A 219 -12.57 -10.18 5.28
C VAL A 219 -12.43 -11.04 4.01
N ILE A 220 -12.22 -12.35 4.15
CA ILE A 220 -12.16 -13.28 3.00
C ILE A 220 -13.52 -13.40 2.31
N GLN A 221 -14.62 -13.47 3.07
CA GLN A 221 -15.98 -13.49 2.50
C GLN A 221 -16.30 -12.21 1.73
N ARG A 222 -15.93 -11.05 2.27
CA ARG A 222 -16.09 -9.74 1.62
C ARG A 222 -15.28 -9.66 0.32
N ALA A 223 -14.03 -10.12 0.31
CA ALA A 223 -13.21 -10.20 -0.90
C ALA A 223 -13.78 -11.17 -1.95
N ASN A 224 -14.31 -12.32 -1.53
CA ASN A 224 -15.01 -13.24 -2.41
C ASN A 224 -16.29 -12.63 -3.01
N HIS A 225 -17.03 -11.83 -2.23
CA HIS A 225 -18.17 -11.09 -2.76
C HIS A 225 -17.75 -10.14 -3.89
N ILE A 226 -16.67 -9.38 -3.70
CA ILE A 226 -16.11 -8.51 -4.75
C ILE A 226 -15.71 -9.32 -5.98
N LYS A 227 -14.97 -10.43 -5.80
CA LYS A 227 -14.52 -11.30 -6.87
C LYS A 227 -15.68 -11.84 -7.71
N ASN A 228 -16.74 -12.29 -7.04
CA ASN A 228 -17.84 -12.99 -7.71
C ASN A 228 -18.90 -12.02 -8.30
N ASN A 229 -19.07 -10.82 -7.74
CA ASN A 229 -20.20 -9.96 -8.08
C ASN A 229 -19.79 -8.61 -8.69
N ILE A 230 -18.56 -8.14 -8.48
CA ILE A 230 -18.13 -6.79 -8.87
C ILE A 230 -16.99 -6.82 -9.88
N ALA A 231 -16.01 -7.70 -9.71
CA ALA A 231 -14.74 -7.67 -10.42
C ALA A 231 -14.84 -8.01 -11.93
N GLY A 232 -15.94 -8.64 -12.39
CA GLY A 232 -16.10 -8.95 -13.81
C GLY A 232 -15.03 -9.92 -14.36
N GLY A 233 -14.51 -10.82 -13.54
CA GLY A 233 -13.46 -11.79 -13.92
C GLY A 233 -12.02 -11.27 -13.77
N LYS A 234 -11.83 -10.02 -13.37
CA LYS A 234 -10.50 -9.45 -13.11
C LYS A 234 -9.90 -9.99 -11.82
N LEU A 235 -8.56 -9.91 -11.70
CA LEU A 235 -7.85 -10.18 -10.46
C LEU A 235 -8.40 -9.29 -9.34
N VAL A 236 -8.67 -9.89 -8.19
CA VAL A 236 -9.00 -9.17 -6.96
C VAL A 236 -7.84 -9.30 -5.99
N ARG A 237 -7.41 -8.16 -5.44
CA ARG A 237 -6.30 -8.07 -4.50
C ARG A 237 -6.72 -7.27 -3.28
N PHE A 238 -6.25 -7.66 -2.11
CA PHE A 238 -6.31 -6.77 -0.95
C PHE A 238 -5.27 -5.65 -1.11
N GLY A 239 -5.75 -4.42 -1.19
CA GLY A 239 -4.89 -3.23 -1.11
C GLY A 239 -4.37 -3.03 0.30
N GLU A 240 -5.23 -3.32 1.28
CA GLU A 240 -4.90 -3.28 2.69
C GLU A 240 -5.76 -4.28 3.47
N SER A 241 -5.14 -4.95 4.42
CA SER A 241 -5.76 -5.57 5.58
C SER A 241 -4.71 -5.67 6.69
N GLY A 242 -5.11 -5.49 7.93
CA GLY A 242 -4.17 -5.45 9.05
C GLY A 242 -4.86 -5.40 10.39
N TRP A 243 -4.04 -5.40 11.45
CA TRP A 243 -4.49 -5.30 12.84
C TRP A 243 -3.49 -4.46 13.63
N ALA A 244 -3.97 -3.46 14.35
CA ALA A 244 -3.08 -2.61 15.14
C ALA A 244 -2.65 -3.28 16.44
N SER A 245 -1.39 -3.07 16.84
CA SER A 245 -0.83 -3.61 18.10
C SER A 245 -1.23 -2.82 19.32
N ALA A 246 -1.77 -1.62 19.17
CA ALA A 246 -2.22 -0.77 20.25
C ALA A 246 -3.32 0.17 19.76
N GLY A 247 -4.10 0.69 20.69
CA GLY A 247 -5.16 1.63 20.41
C GLY A 247 -6.47 1.24 21.05
N ASN A 248 -7.52 1.93 20.65
CA ASN A 248 -8.85 1.84 21.25
C ASN A 248 -9.89 2.14 20.16
N THR A 249 -10.03 1.27 19.19
CA THR A 249 -10.96 1.43 18.06
C THR A 249 -11.98 0.30 18.08
N GLY A 250 -13.23 0.65 18.32
CA GLY A 250 -14.33 -0.31 18.34
C GLY A 250 -14.19 -1.42 19.39
N PRO A 251 -14.85 -2.56 19.21
CA PRO A 251 -14.83 -3.69 20.16
C PRO A 251 -13.58 -4.57 20.02
N SER A 252 -12.76 -4.36 19.01
CA SER A 252 -11.61 -5.22 18.69
C SER A 252 -10.46 -5.00 19.67
N PRO A 253 -9.92 -6.07 20.31
CA PRO A 253 -8.79 -5.93 21.22
C PRO A 253 -7.48 -5.69 20.42
N LEU A 254 -6.96 -4.48 20.51
CA LEU A 254 -5.73 -4.06 19.82
C LEU A 254 -4.51 -4.34 20.71
N THR A 255 -3.84 -5.43 20.44
CA THR A 255 -2.64 -5.88 21.15
C THR A 255 -1.63 -6.46 20.15
N LEU A 256 -0.34 -6.45 20.52
CA LEU A 256 0.70 -7.08 19.71
C LEU A 256 0.43 -8.58 19.47
N ALA A 257 -0.08 -9.28 20.46
CA ALA A 257 -0.43 -10.70 20.31
C ALA A 257 -1.53 -10.91 19.25
N ASN A 258 -2.52 -10.02 19.20
CA ASN A 258 -3.58 -10.09 18.20
C ASN A 258 -3.11 -9.62 16.81
N GLU A 259 -2.20 -8.65 16.72
CA GLU A 259 -1.56 -8.27 15.45
C GLU A 259 -0.84 -9.48 14.82
N ILE A 260 -0.01 -10.17 15.61
CA ILE A 260 0.72 -11.38 15.15
C ILE A 260 -0.26 -12.48 14.73
N ALA A 261 -1.23 -12.79 15.59
CA ALA A 261 -2.20 -13.85 15.32
C ALA A 261 -3.09 -13.53 14.10
N TYR A 262 -3.50 -12.26 13.93
CA TYR A 262 -4.24 -11.83 12.74
C TYR A 262 -3.39 -11.95 11.49
N ALA A 263 -2.15 -11.45 11.50
CA ALA A 263 -1.25 -11.52 10.36
C ALA A 263 -1.04 -12.96 9.89
N GLN A 264 -0.79 -13.90 10.82
CA GLN A 264 -0.64 -15.32 10.51
C GLN A 264 -1.91 -15.93 9.92
N LYS A 265 -3.05 -15.75 10.57
CA LYS A 265 -4.34 -16.31 10.13
C LYS A 265 -4.78 -15.72 8.79
N PHE A 266 -4.65 -14.39 8.63
CA PHE A 266 -5.04 -13.69 7.41
C PHE A 266 -4.19 -14.14 6.21
N LYS A 267 -2.86 -14.19 6.32
CA LYS A 267 -2.01 -14.63 5.22
C LYS A 267 -2.36 -16.04 4.74
N CYS A 268 -2.62 -16.95 5.70
CA CYS A 268 -2.99 -18.34 5.39
C CYS A 268 -4.34 -18.42 4.69
N ALA A 269 -5.33 -17.68 5.17
CA ALA A 269 -6.66 -17.65 4.57
C ALA A 269 -6.67 -16.98 3.19
N ALA A 270 -5.90 -15.89 3.01
CA ALA A 270 -5.76 -15.21 1.73
C ALA A 270 -5.07 -16.12 0.69
N ALA A 271 -3.98 -16.79 1.08
CA ALA A 271 -3.29 -17.75 0.22
C ALA A 271 -4.18 -18.93 -0.18
N ALA A 272 -4.91 -19.52 0.77
CA ALA A 272 -5.85 -20.62 0.52
C ALA A 272 -7.00 -20.21 -0.42
N ALA A 273 -7.44 -18.93 -0.37
CA ALA A 273 -8.47 -18.38 -1.25
C ALA A 273 -7.92 -17.85 -2.58
N GLY A 274 -6.59 -17.89 -2.79
CA GLY A 274 -5.91 -17.43 -4.00
C GLY A 274 -5.92 -15.91 -4.17
N PHE A 275 -5.84 -15.16 -3.09
CA PHE A 275 -5.75 -13.71 -3.12
C PHE A 275 -4.30 -13.24 -2.90
N GLU A 276 -3.88 -12.31 -3.74
CA GLU A 276 -2.75 -11.41 -3.46
C GLU A 276 -3.18 -10.36 -2.43
N TYR A 277 -2.23 -9.89 -1.59
CA TYR A 277 -2.57 -8.91 -0.55
C TYR A 277 -1.37 -8.06 -0.15
N PHE A 278 -1.63 -6.84 0.29
CA PHE A 278 -0.69 -6.04 1.05
C PHE A 278 -1.14 -5.97 2.51
N TYR A 279 -0.31 -6.49 3.41
CA TYR A 279 -0.54 -6.33 4.85
C TYR A 279 -0.24 -4.88 5.25
N PHE A 280 -1.14 -4.28 5.98
CA PHE A 280 -1.01 -2.91 6.46
C PHE A 280 -0.49 -2.93 7.89
N GLU A 281 0.73 -2.42 8.21
CA GLU A 281 1.69 -1.78 7.31
C GLU A 281 3.14 -2.12 7.71
N ALA A 282 4.15 -1.65 6.95
CA ALA A 282 5.55 -1.96 7.24
C ALA A 282 5.99 -1.42 8.61
N LYS A 283 5.79 -0.13 8.90
CA LYS A 283 6.23 0.46 10.16
C LYS A 283 5.15 1.28 10.84
N ASP A 284 5.23 1.38 12.16
CA ASP A 284 4.39 2.28 12.95
C ASP A 284 4.48 3.72 12.43
N ALA A 285 3.31 4.31 12.12
CA ALA A 285 3.18 5.58 11.40
C ALA A 285 3.01 6.77 12.36
N GLN A 286 4.00 7.03 13.21
CA GLN A 286 3.94 8.14 14.18
C GLN A 286 3.92 9.53 13.53
N TRP A 287 4.28 9.61 12.25
CA TRP A 287 4.12 10.82 11.44
C TRP A 287 2.64 11.22 11.23
N LYS A 288 1.69 10.31 11.44
CA LYS A 288 0.25 10.59 11.46
C LYS A 288 -0.13 11.34 12.76
N ALA A 289 0.42 12.53 12.95
CA ALA A 289 0.16 13.35 14.13
C ALA A 289 -1.34 13.68 14.25
N GLY A 290 -1.90 13.54 15.46
CA GLY A 290 -3.32 13.79 15.72
C GLY A 290 -4.28 12.67 15.28
N ALA A 291 -3.79 11.62 14.63
CA ALA A 291 -4.59 10.43 14.35
C ALA A 291 -4.94 9.66 15.64
N VAL A 292 -5.99 8.85 15.59
CA VAL A 292 -6.28 7.91 16.67
C VAL A 292 -5.13 6.93 16.85
N LEU A 293 -4.87 6.52 18.09
CA LEU A 293 -3.68 5.72 18.44
C LEU A 293 -3.52 4.46 17.58
N SER A 294 -4.61 3.80 17.19
CA SER A 294 -4.55 2.63 16.32
C SER A 294 -3.87 2.91 14.98
N GLU A 295 -4.13 4.09 14.37
CA GLU A 295 -3.54 4.49 13.08
C GLU A 295 -2.01 4.62 13.11
N GLN A 296 -1.44 4.76 14.28
CA GLN A 296 0.00 4.90 14.49
C GLN A 296 0.68 3.56 14.81
N ASN A 297 -0.07 2.44 14.97
CA ASN A 297 0.44 1.20 15.54
C ASN A 297 0.12 -0.06 14.70
N PHE A 298 0.01 0.07 13.38
CA PHE A 298 -0.20 -1.06 12.47
C PHE A 298 1.10 -1.72 11.97
N GLY A 299 2.25 -1.08 12.21
CA GLY A 299 3.51 -1.54 11.64
C GLY A 299 3.96 -2.89 12.21
N ILE A 300 4.45 -3.78 11.35
CA ILE A 300 5.20 -4.97 11.80
C ILE A 300 6.60 -4.61 12.30
N PHE A 301 7.08 -3.41 11.95
CA PHE A 301 8.22 -2.73 12.56
C PHE A 301 7.72 -1.56 13.41
N ASN A 302 8.41 -1.26 14.48
CA ASN A 302 8.17 -0.02 15.23
C ASN A 302 8.63 1.22 14.45
N ALA A 303 8.38 2.42 14.95
CA ALA A 303 8.76 3.67 14.31
C ALA A 303 10.27 3.81 14.03
N GLY A 304 11.13 3.15 14.81
CA GLY A 304 12.59 3.06 14.62
C GLY A 304 13.02 1.95 13.65
N PHE A 305 12.07 1.33 12.97
CA PHE A 305 12.31 0.23 12.02
C PHE A 305 12.98 -1.00 12.64
N THR A 306 12.63 -1.30 13.90
CA THR A 306 12.96 -2.57 14.57
C THR A 306 11.75 -3.50 14.48
N PRO A 307 11.90 -4.78 14.10
CA PRO A 307 10.79 -5.73 14.09
C PRO A 307 10.11 -5.79 15.45
N LYS A 308 8.77 -5.74 15.48
CA LYS A 308 7.99 -5.87 16.73
C LYS A 308 7.90 -7.32 17.20
N PHE A 309 8.14 -8.26 16.31
CA PHE A 309 8.12 -9.70 16.58
C PHE A 309 8.99 -10.46 15.58
N ASP A 310 9.29 -11.73 15.89
CA ASP A 310 9.99 -12.63 14.98
C ASP A 310 9.07 -13.02 13.80
N PHE A 311 9.46 -12.68 12.57
CA PHE A 311 8.70 -13.03 11.38
C PHE A 311 8.64 -14.53 11.11
N GLY A 312 9.51 -15.33 11.73
CA GLY A 312 9.40 -16.79 11.75
C GLY A 312 8.06 -17.30 12.28
N LEU A 313 7.39 -16.53 13.16
CA LEU A 313 6.05 -16.84 13.66
C LEU A 313 4.98 -16.83 12.54
N LEU A 314 5.26 -16.17 11.43
CA LEU A 314 4.38 -16.13 10.27
C LEU A 314 4.62 -17.26 9.27
N ASN A 315 5.63 -18.12 9.41
CA ASN A 315 6.00 -19.12 8.41
C ASN A 315 5.07 -20.33 8.34
N SER A 316 4.27 -20.55 9.36
CA SER A 316 3.34 -21.69 9.39
C SER A 316 1.91 -21.29 9.00
N CYS A 317 1.22 -22.14 8.31
CA CYS A 317 -0.20 -22.24 8.12
C CYS A 317 -0.64 -23.59 8.69
#